data_d21d7d1e1a7c0d66c080e086d13041ae
#
_entry.id   d21d7d1e1a7c0d66c080e086d13041ae
#
_cell.length_a   1.000
_cell.length_b   1.000
_cell.length_c   1.000
_cell.angle_alpha   90.00
_cell.angle_beta   90.00
_cell.angle_gamma   90.00
#
_symmetry.space_group_name_H-M   'P 1'
#
loop_
_entity.id
_entity.type
_entity.pdbx_description
1 polymer ?
#
loop_
_entity_poly.entity_id
_entity_poly.type
_entity_poly.pdbx_seq_one_letter_code
_entity_poly.pdbx_strand_id
1 'polypeptide(L)'
;MSSQSDAIHPIPAYAHAPVLLLIIGFLMLQPLSTDLYLASLPSLATVFGVPASTVQLTLSMFVAGFGGAQLIIGPLSDRYGRRPVLLVGLALYVIASLLCAAAPGIDLLIVARFLQALGCCSAIIIARAIVRDAYAPADSARVIARASSWLSLAPLLGPILGSYLQVTFGWRAAFVAHSILGACLLAAVYLRLPETNVHKNPRATELAGLIHNFGVVLGAREFWANALPGALSYGSIFAFISGSSLVLIRVLHVPTAWFGYCFAFGVSGYLGGTIVCRRLLPKFGQATTQRIGSAMSLAAGALFLAALGLGAAHWSLVVGAMFLT
;
A
#
# COMPACT_ATOMS: atom_id res chain seq x y z
N MET A 1 -31.24 -12.62 31.09
CA MET A 1 -30.21 -12.00 30.23
C MET A 1 -29.82 -13.05 29.20
N SER A 2 -30.50 -13.05 28.07
CA SER A 2 -30.26 -13.98 26.97
C SER A 2 -29.11 -13.46 26.13
N SER A 3 -28.00 -14.22 26.07
CA SER A 3 -26.91 -14.00 25.14
C SER A 3 -27.45 -14.19 23.72
N GLN A 4 -27.73 -13.10 23.02
CA GLN A 4 -27.81 -13.14 21.57
C GLN A 4 -26.39 -13.45 21.08
N SER A 5 -26.14 -14.71 20.74
CA SER A 5 -25.02 -15.09 19.93
C SER A 5 -25.20 -14.40 18.58
N ASP A 6 -24.41 -13.36 18.32
CA ASP A 6 -24.34 -12.71 17.01
C ASP A 6 -24.17 -13.81 15.96
N ALA A 7 -25.22 -14.03 15.19
CA ALA A 7 -25.21 -15.00 14.12
C ALA A 7 -24.26 -14.52 13.02
N ILE A 8 -23.00 -14.94 13.12
CA ILE A 8 -22.06 -14.84 12.01
C ILE A 8 -22.69 -15.68 10.91
N HIS A 9 -23.13 -15.04 9.82
CA HIS A 9 -23.52 -15.76 8.62
C HIS A 9 -22.22 -16.27 7.95
N PRO A 10 -21.81 -17.52 8.17
CA PRO A 10 -20.57 -18.02 7.60
C PRO A 10 -20.70 -17.99 6.08
N ILE A 11 -19.69 -17.43 5.42
CA ILE A 11 -19.56 -17.59 3.97
C ILE A 11 -19.62 -19.09 3.67
N PRO A 12 -20.48 -19.55 2.77
CA PRO A 12 -20.54 -20.95 2.42
C PRO A 12 -19.15 -21.48 2.02
N ALA A 13 -18.82 -22.71 2.41
CA ALA A 13 -17.49 -23.30 2.21
C ALA A 13 -16.98 -23.19 0.77
N TYR A 14 -17.86 -23.28 -0.23
CA TYR A 14 -17.52 -23.12 -1.65
C TYR A 14 -17.15 -21.66 -2.05
N ALA A 15 -17.51 -20.67 -1.23
CA ALA A 15 -17.21 -19.28 -1.50
C ALA A 15 -15.90 -18.79 -0.83
N HIS A 16 -15.24 -19.63 -0.01
CA HIS A 16 -14.01 -19.21 0.70
C HIS A 16 -12.85 -18.91 -0.26
N ALA A 17 -12.60 -19.72 -1.27
CA ALA A 17 -11.49 -19.51 -2.21
C ALA A 17 -11.67 -18.25 -3.09
N PRO A 18 -12.84 -18.01 -3.74
CA PRO A 18 -13.06 -16.77 -4.49
C PRO A 18 -12.96 -15.51 -3.64
N VAL A 19 -13.49 -15.53 -2.41
CA VAL A 19 -13.40 -14.38 -1.49
C VAL A 19 -11.97 -14.13 -1.05
N LEU A 20 -11.19 -15.18 -0.76
CA LEU A 20 -9.77 -15.03 -0.44
C LEU A 20 -8.99 -14.40 -1.60
N LEU A 21 -9.23 -14.81 -2.85
CA LEU A 21 -8.60 -14.22 -4.03
C LEU A 21 -8.96 -12.73 -4.18
N LEU A 22 -10.21 -12.36 -3.93
CA LEU A 22 -10.63 -10.96 -3.92
C LEU A 22 -9.89 -10.16 -2.84
N ILE A 23 -9.81 -10.70 -1.61
CA ILE A 23 -9.10 -10.05 -0.51
C ILE A 23 -7.63 -9.85 -0.86
N ILE A 24 -6.96 -10.85 -1.44
CA ILE A 24 -5.57 -10.73 -1.92
C ILE A 24 -5.47 -9.61 -2.95
N GLY A 25 -6.34 -9.60 -3.97
CA GLY A 25 -6.37 -8.56 -5.00
C GLY A 25 -6.56 -7.16 -4.43
N PHE A 26 -7.46 -6.99 -3.45
CA PHE A 26 -7.69 -5.71 -2.80
C PHE A 26 -6.45 -5.25 -2.01
N LEU A 27 -5.81 -6.14 -1.26
CA LEU A 27 -4.63 -5.79 -0.48
C LEU A 27 -3.42 -5.48 -1.37
N MET A 28 -3.29 -6.15 -2.53
CA MET A 28 -2.20 -5.91 -3.48
C MET A 28 -2.36 -4.60 -4.27
N LEU A 29 -3.57 -4.01 -4.29
CA LEU A 29 -3.87 -2.85 -5.13
C LEU A 29 -2.99 -1.65 -4.80
N GLN A 30 -2.74 -1.36 -3.52
CA GLN A 30 -1.93 -0.21 -3.09
C GLN A 30 -0.44 -0.37 -3.43
N PRO A 31 0.25 -1.47 -3.05
CA PRO A 31 1.65 -1.60 -3.40
C PRO A 31 1.85 -1.71 -4.92
N LEU A 32 0.99 -2.40 -5.65
CA LEU A 32 1.08 -2.40 -7.11
C LEU A 32 0.91 -0.98 -7.68
N SER A 33 -0.04 -0.18 -7.15
CA SER A 33 -0.26 1.20 -7.61
C SER A 33 0.93 2.13 -7.38
N THR A 34 1.80 1.82 -6.42
CA THR A 34 3.04 2.55 -6.19
C THR A 34 4.20 1.96 -6.98
N ASP A 35 4.37 0.66 -6.95
CA ASP A 35 5.62 0.00 -7.33
C ASP A 35 5.76 -0.19 -8.85
N LEU A 36 4.64 -0.47 -9.58
CA LEU A 36 4.68 -0.53 -11.04
C LEU A 36 5.09 0.80 -11.70
N TYR A 37 4.84 1.90 -11.03
CA TYR A 37 5.04 3.22 -11.56
C TYR A 37 6.43 3.81 -11.26
N LEU A 38 7.17 3.25 -10.28
CA LEU A 38 8.45 3.79 -9.80
C LEU A 38 9.50 3.95 -10.90
N ALA A 39 9.62 2.96 -11.79
CA ALA A 39 10.56 2.99 -12.91
C ALA A 39 10.28 4.13 -13.91
N SER A 40 9.06 4.66 -13.91
CA SER A 40 8.62 5.72 -14.81
C SER A 40 8.93 7.14 -14.31
N LEU A 41 9.22 7.32 -13.01
CA LEU A 41 9.42 8.65 -12.42
C LEU A 41 10.51 9.48 -13.14
N PRO A 42 11.69 8.91 -13.46
CA PRO A 42 12.72 9.68 -14.16
C PRO A 42 12.29 10.14 -15.56
N SER A 43 11.54 9.32 -16.29
CA SER A 43 11.07 9.65 -17.65
C SER A 43 10.01 10.74 -17.64
N LEU A 44 9.13 10.78 -16.62
CA LEU A 44 8.10 11.80 -16.48
C LEU A 44 8.67 13.21 -16.32
N ALA A 45 9.77 13.36 -15.57
CA ALA A 45 10.45 14.64 -15.43
C ALA A 45 10.93 15.17 -16.80
N THR A 46 11.39 14.28 -17.67
CA THR A 46 11.82 14.63 -19.03
C THR A 46 10.62 14.90 -19.94
N VAL A 47 9.60 14.04 -19.93
CA VAL A 47 8.40 14.15 -20.78
C VAL A 47 7.61 15.42 -20.51
N PHE A 48 7.45 15.78 -19.24
CA PHE A 48 6.68 16.97 -18.85
C PHE A 48 7.54 18.23 -18.68
N GLY A 49 8.87 18.13 -18.79
CA GLY A 49 9.79 19.26 -18.63
C GLY A 49 9.77 19.87 -17.22
N VAL A 50 9.53 19.06 -16.19
CA VAL A 50 9.38 19.52 -14.81
C VAL A 50 10.48 18.97 -13.89
N PRO A 51 10.77 19.65 -12.76
CA PRO A 51 11.74 19.13 -11.78
C PRO A 51 11.29 17.78 -11.20
N ALA A 52 12.27 16.98 -10.77
CA ALA A 52 12.02 15.69 -10.12
C ALA A 52 11.13 15.81 -8.87
N SER A 53 11.25 16.91 -8.12
CA SER A 53 10.40 17.22 -6.96
C SER A 53 8.91 17.29 -7.33
N THR A 54 8.58 17.90 -8.47
CA THR A 54 7.18 17.96 -8.96
C THR A 54 6.67 16.56 -9.33
N VAL A 55 7.51 15.72 -9.95
CA VAL A 55 7.13 14.34 -10.24
C VAL A 55 6.90 13.53 -8.97
N GLN A 56 7.71 13.72 -7.93
CA GLN A 56 7.52 13.07 -6.63
C GLN A 56 6.19 13.43 -5.97
N LEU A 57 5.61 14.61 -6.25
CA LEU A 57 4.27 14.95 -5.76
C LEU A 57 3.19 13.97 -6.22
N THR A 58 3.37 13.30 -7.37
CA THR A 58 2.42 12.25 -7.81
C THR A 58 2.35 11.07 -6.86
N LEU A 59 3.47 10.69 -6.23
CA LEU A 59 3.52 9.68 -5.17
C LEU A 59 3.00 10.23 -3.83
N SER A 60 3.45 11.43 -3.46
CA SER A 60 3.06 12.05 -2.19
C SER A 60 1.56 12.31 -2.12
N MET A 61 0.95 12.79 -3.22
CA MET A 61 -0.49 13.01 -3.28
C MET A 61 -1.29 11.70 -3.30
N PHE A 62 -0.74 10.63 -3.86
CA PHE A 62 -1.34 9.30 -3.72
C PHE A 62 -1.35 8.87 -2.25
N VAL A 63 -0.24 9.00 -1.52
CA VAL A 63 -0.18 8.62 -0.09
C VAL A 63 -1.06 9.52 0.76
N ALA A 64 -1.09 10.83 0.50
CA ALA A 64 -1.97 11.77 1.21
C ALA A 64 -3.46 11.44 0.99
N GLY A 65 -3.85 11.18 -0.26
CA GLY A 65 -5.21 10.76 -0.60
C GLY A 65 -5.59 9.43 0.06
N PHE A 66 -4.67 8.47 0.03
CA PHE A 66 -4.86 7.17 0.66
C PHE A 66 -5.03 7.29 2.19
N GLY A 67 -4.16 8.07 2.85
CA GLY A 67 -4.23 8.31 4.29
C GLY A 67 -5.51 9.05 4.70
N GLY A 68 -5.89 10.10 3.97
CA GLY A 68 -7.12 10.85 4.23
C GLY A 68 -8.38 10.00 4.05
N ALA A 69 -8.41 9.18 3.00
CA ALA A 69 -9.53 8.29 2.72
C ALA A 69 -9.75 7.23 3.82
N GLN A 70 -8.70 6.79 4.52
CA GLN A 70 -8.84 5.81 5.61
C GLN A 70 -9.79 6.27 6.72
N LEU A 71 -9.84 7.58 6.98
CA LEU A 71 -10.70 8.15 8.02
C LEU A 71 -12.19 8.11 7.63
N ILE A 72 -12.50 8.10 6.35
CA ILE A 72 -13.85 8.31 5.81
C ILE A 72 -14.46 6.99 5.31
N ILE A 73 -13.68 6.15 4.65
CA ILE A 73 -14.18 4.93 3.98
C ILE A 73 -14.77 3.93 4.99
N GLY A 74 -14.16 3.77 6.17
CA GLY A 74 -14.70 2.92 7.24
C GLY A 74 -16.15 3.28 7.58
N PRO A 75 -16.39 4.48 8.12
CA PRO A 75 -17.73 4.98 8.45
C PRO A 75 -18.72 4.94 7.27
N LEU A 76 -18.28 5.29 6.05
CA LEU A 76 -19.13 5.19 4.86
C LEU A 76 -19.61 3.74 4.62
N SER A 77 -18.68 2.78 4.73
CA SER A 77 -19.02 1.37 4.51
C SER A 77 -19.84 0.76 5.64
N ASP A 78 -19.74 1.29 6.86
CA ASP A 78 -20.59 0.91 7.97
C ASP A 78 -22.03 1.42 7.79
N ARG A 79 -22.20 2.60 7.19
CA ARG A 79 -23.51 3.21 6.93
C ARG A 79 -24.20 2.63 5.71
N TYR A 80 -23.52 2.60 4.56
CA TYR A 80 -24.14 2.27 3.28
C TYR A 80 -24.03 0.79 2.91
N GLY A 81 -23.12 0.06 3.55
CA GLY A 81 -22.78 -1.32 3.24
C GLY A 81 -21.40 -1.44 2.59
N ARG A 82 -20.82 -2.63 2.67
CA ARG A 82 -19.46 -2.90 2.13
C ARG A 82 -19.45 -2.87 0.61
N ARG A 83 -20.41 -3.61 0.01
CA ARG A 83 -20.46 -3.79 -1.45
C ARG A 83 -20.67 -2.49 -2.23
N PRO A 84 -21.65 -1.61 -1.92
CA PRO A 84 -21.83 -0.36 -2.66
C PRO A 84 -20.63 0.56 -2.59
N VAL A 85 -20.06 0.75 -1.40
CA VAL A 85 -18.90 1.64 -1.21
C VAL A 85 -17.66 1.10 -1.94
N LEU A 86 -17.46 -0.23 -1.94
CA LEU A 86 -16.40 -0.88 -2.68
C LEU A 86 -16.56 -0.73 -4.20
N LEU A 87 -17.77 -0.90 -4.74
CA LEU A 87 -18.05 -0.72 -6.16
C LEU A 87 -17.76 0.72 -6.62
N VAL A 88 -18.23 1.71 -5.85
CA VAL A 88 -17.94 3.13 -6.15
C VAL A 88 -16.44 3.41 -6.06
N GLY A 89 -15.76 2.90 -5.04
CA GLY A 89 -14.33 3.08 -4.87
C GLY A 89 -13.51 2.45 -6.00
N LEU A 90 -13.83 1.21 -6.39
CA LEU A 90 -13.16 0.55 -7.52
C LEU A 90 -13.45 1.22 -8.86
N ALA A 91 -14.68 1.71 -9.08
CA ALA A 91 -15.01 2.50 -10.27
C ALA A 91 -14.19 3.80 -10.31
N LEU A 92 -14.09 4.52 -9.18
CA LEU A 92 -13.23 5.70 -9.05
C LEU A 92 -11.75 5.36 -9.33
N TYR A 93 -11.25 4.23 -8.80
CA TYR A 93 -9.89 3.77 -9.05
C TYR A 93 -9.63 3.52 -10.55
N VAL A 94 -10.55 2.86 -11.26
CA VAL A 94 -10.44 2.60 -12.70
C VAL A 94 -10.45 3.90 -13.49
N ILE A 95 -11.42 4.78 -13.24
CA ILE A 95 -11.53 6.07 -13.93
C ILE A 95 -10.27 6.92 -13.69
N ALA A 96 -9.82 7.03 -12.44
CA ALA A 96 -8.63 7.79 -12.10
C ALA A 96 -7.36 7.18 -12.71
N SER A 97 -7.26 5.85 -12.82
CA SER A 97 -6.15 5.19 -13.51
C SER A 97 -6.13 5.51 -15.01
N LEU A 98 -7.29 5.54 -15.65
CA LEU A 98 -7.42 5.97 -17.05
C LEU A 98 -7.07 7.45 -17.23
N LEU A 99 -7.50 8.31 -16.32
CA LEU A 99 -7.10 9.73 -16.31
C LEU A 99 -5.58 9.89 -16.16
N CYS A 100 -4.93 9.09 -15.30
CA CYS A 100 -3.47 9.06 -15.19
C CYS A 100 -2.83 8.66 -16.52
N ALA A 101 -3.32 7.61 -17.18
CA ALA A 101 -2.80 7.16 -18.48
C ALA A 101 -2.99 8.19 -19.59
N ALA A 102 -4.08 8.94 -19.56
CA ALA A 102 -4.44 9.96 -20.55
C ALA A 102 -3.86 11.34 -20.23
N ALA A 103 -3.17 11.54 -19.09
CA ALA A 103 -2.74 12.85 -18.61
C ALA A 103 -1.84 13.57 -19.64
N PRO A 104 -2.23 14.79 -20.10
CA PRO A 104 -1.43 15.61 -21.01
C PRO A 104 -0.35 16.39 -20.29
N GLY A 105 -0.46 16.56 -18.96
CA GLY A 105 0.46 17.31 -18.12
C GLY A 105 0.53 16.78 -16.71
N ILE A 106 1.54 17.27 -15.97
CA ILE A 106 1.85 16.78 -14.62
C ILE A 106 0.75 17.10 -13.61
N ASP A 107 0.08 18.25 -13.74
CA ASP A 107 -0.95 18.69 -12.78
C ASP A 107 -2.16 17.75 -12.79
N LEU A 108 -2.65 17.38 -13.99
CA LEU A 108 -3.72 16.40 -14.08
C LEU A 108 -3.28 15.05 -13.55
N LEU A 109 -2.02 14.64 -13.79
CA LEU A 109 -1.48 13.39 -13.24
C LEU A 109 -1.49 13.42 -11.71
N ILE A 110 -1.07 14.52 -11.07
CA ILE A 110 -1.06 14.69 -9.60
C ILE A 110 -2.50 14.56 -9.04
N VAL A 111 -3.46 15.26 -9.64
CA VAL A 111 -4.87 15.20 -9.21
C VAL A 111 -5.45 13.79 -9.41
N ALA A 112 -5.21 13.19 -10.58
CA ALA A 112 -5.69 11.84 -10.88
C ALA A 112 -5.09 10.80 -9.92
N ARG A 113 -3.83 10.94 -9.52
CA ARG A 113 -3.17 10.08 -8.51
C ARG A 113 -3.83 10.21 -7.13
N PHE A 114 -4.23 11.42 -6.73
CA PHE A 114 -5.00 11.61 -5.50
C PHE A 114 -6.36 10.89 -5.57
N LEU A 115 -7.12 11.05 -6.66
CA LEU A 115 -8.40 10.36 -6.86
C LEU A 115 -8.23 8.84 -6.92
N GLN A 116 -7.19 8.35 -7.57
CA GLN A 116 -6.85 6.94 -7.63
C GLN A 116 -6.61 6.35 -6.24
N ALA A 117 -5.96 7.12 -5.36
CA ALA A 117 -5.71 6.72 -3.98
C ALA A 117 -6.98 6.60 -3.14
N LEU A 118 -7.96 7.51 -3.32
CA LEU A 118 -9.27 7.40 -2.66
C LEU A 118 -9.96 6.08 -3.02
N GLY A 119 -9.96 5.75 -4.32
CA GLY A 119 -10.53 4.50 -4.82
C GLY A 119 -9.76 3.27 -4.29
N CYS A 120 -8.43 3.29 -4.33
CA CYS A 120 -7.56 2.24 -3.81
C CYS A 120 -7.79 1.95 -2.33
N CYS A 121 -7.92 3.00 -1.51
CA CYS A 121 -8.14 2.89 -0.08
C CYS A 121 -9.43 2.13 0.24
N SER A 122 -10.49 2.34 -0.54
CA SER A 122 -11.78 1.64 -0.35
C SER A 122 -11.61 0.12 -0.40
N ALA A 123 -10.83 -0.39 -1.34
CA ALA A 123 -10.58 -1.82 -1.48
C ALA A 123 -9.89 -2.41 -0.24
N ILE A 124 -8.87 -1.74 0.28
CA ILE A 124 -8.08 -2.24 1.42
C ILE A 124 -8.86 -2.19 2.73
N ILE A 125 -9.56 -1.07 3.00
CA ILE A 125 -10.33 -0.92 4.24
C ILE A 125 -11.49 -1.92 4.26
N ILE A 126 -12.20 -2.03 3.13
CA ILE A 126 -13.36 -2.92 3.04
C ILE A 126 -12.92 -4.39 3.00
N ALA A 127 -11.76 -4.74 2.43
CA ALA A 127 -11.22 -6.10 2.52
C ALA A 127 -11.10 -6.59 3.97
N ARG A 128 -10.54 -5.74 4.85
CA ARG A 128 -10.41 -6.06 6.28
C ARG A 128 -11.78 -6.14 6.98
N ALA A 129 -12.73 -5.28 6.58
CA ALA A 129 -14.07 -5.30 7.11
C ALA A 129 -14.81 -6.58 6.69
N ILE A 130 -14.74 -6.99 5.43
CA ILE A 130 -15.31 -8.25 4.92
C ILE A 130 -14.79 -9.45 5.70
N VAL A 131 -13.47 -9.51 5.96
CA VAL A 131 -12.90 -10.61 6.73
C VAL A 131 -13.50 -10.66 8.14
N ARG A 132 -13.63 -9.50 8.79
CA ARG A 132 -14.21 -9.41 10.14
C ARG A 132 -15.70 -9.76 10.16
N ASP A 133 -16.44 -9.39 9.11
CA ASP A 133 -17.89 -9.60 9.01
C ASP A 133 -18.22 -11.07 8.64
N ALA A 134 -17.32 -11.74 7.90
CA ALA A 134 -17.58 -13.04 7.27
C ALA A 134 -16.94 -14.24 7.97
N TYR A 135 -15.94 -14.02 8.82
CA TYR A 135 -15.19 -15.10 9.47
C TYR A 135 -15.18 -14.94 11.00
N ALA A 136 -15.17 -16.07 11.71
CA ALA A 136 -14.92 -16.06 13.15
C ALA A 136 -13.55 -15.45 13.50
N PRO A 137 -13.34 -14.85 14.67
CA PRO A 137 -12.10 -14.16 15.03
C PRO A 137 -10.82 -14.97 14.79
N ALA A 138 -10.84 -16.26 15.14
CA ALA A 138 -9.70 -17.16 14.94
C ALA A 138 -9.40 -17.44 13.45
N ASP A 139 -10.42 -17.53 12.60
CA ASP A 139 -10.29 -17.75 11.16
C ASP A 139 -9.96 -16.47 10.42
N SER A 140 -10.48 -15.33 10.88
CA SER A 140 -10.14 -13.99 10.37
C SER A 140 -8.64 -13.75 10.40
N ALA A 141 -7.97 -14.09 11.50
CA ALA A 141 -6.52 -13.98 11.62
C ALA A 141 -5.78 -14.86 10.60
N ARG A 142 -6.25 -16.08 10.35
CA ARG A 142 -5.67 -16.99 9.36
C ARG A 142 -5.84 -16.48 7.93
N VAL A 143 -7.03 -15.98 7.59
CA VAL A 143 -7.34 -15.41 6.26
C VAL A 143 -6.47 -14.20 5.97
N ILE A 144 -6.36 -13.27 6.93
CA ILE A 144 -5.49 -12.09 6.81
C ILE A 144 -4.03 -12.52 6.68
N ALA A 145 -3.56 -13.48 7.48
CA ALA A 145 -2.18 -13.96 7.42
C ALA A 145 -1.85 -14.59 6.04
N ARG A 146 -2.77 -15.39 5.48
CA ARG A 146 -2.63 -15.93 4.12
C ARG A 146 -2.60 -14.83 3.06
N ALA A 147 -3.53 -13.89 3.12
CA ALA A 147 -3.58 -12.78 2.18
C ALA A 147 -2.31 -11.90 2.28
N SER A 148 -1.81 -11.63 3.49
CA SER A 148 -0.58 -10.88 3.72
C SER A 148 0.67 -11.60 3.20
N SER A 149 0.67 -12.94 3.17
CA SER A 149 1.78 -13.69 2.55
C SER A 149 1.87 -13.44 1.04
N TRP A 150 0.74 -13.31 0.35
CA TRP A 150 0.70 -12.94 -1.07
C TRP A 150 1.04 -11.46 -1.27
N LEU A 151 0.64 -10.60 -0.34
CA LEU A 151 0.95 -9.17 -0.38
C LEU A 151 2.46 -8.90 -0.45
N SER A 152 3.29 -9.73 0.19
CA SER A 152 4.74 -9.58 0.16
C SER A 152 5.38 -9.80 -1.23
N LEU A 153 4.65 -10.40 -2.17
CA LEU A 153 5.10 -10.54 -3.57
C LEU A 153 4.94 -9.25 -4.38
N ALA A 154 4.04 -8.35 -3.99
CA ALA A 154 3.77 -7.13 -4.76
C ALA A 154 4.99 -6.20 -4.82
N PRO A 155 5.71 -5.88 -3.73
CA PRO A 155 6.92 -5.07 -3.80
C PRO A 155 8.10 -5.77 -4.51
N LEU A 156 8.07 -7.10 -4.61
CA LEU A 156 9.08 -7.87 -5.32
C LEU A 156 8.84 -7.85 -6.83
N LEU A 157 7.61 -8.12 -7.25
CA LEU A 157 7.24 -8.25 -8.67
C LEU A 157 6.87 -6.90 -9.30
N GLY A 158 6.28 -5.99 -8.52
CA GLY A 158 5.81 -4.69 -9.01
C GLY A 158 6.86 -3.89 -9.76
N PRO A 159 8.03 -3.61 -9.18
CA PRO A 159 9.09 -2.84 -9.85
C PRO A 159 9.70 -3.57 -11.05
N ILE A 160 9.78 -4.90 -11.04
CA ILE A 160 10.26 -5.69 -12.19
C ILE A 160 9.28 -5.54 -13.36
N LEU A 161 8.00 -5.78 -13.11
CA LEU A 161 6.94 -5.59 -14.12
C LEU A 161 6.86 -4.13 -14.57
N GLY A 162 6.98 -3.19 -13.63
CA GLY A 162 6.98 -1.76 -13.92
C GLY A 162 8.14 -1.34 -14.81
N SER A 163 9.35 -1.84 -14.56
CA SER A 163 10.51 -1.59 -15.42
C SER A 163 10.33 -2.16 -16.82
N TYR A 164 9.79 -3.37 -16.92
CA TYR A 164 9.46 -3.99 -18.22
C TYR A 164 8.42 -3.17 -18.99
N LEU A 165 7.32 -2.79 -18.34
CA LEU A 165 6.27 -1.97 -18.94
C LEU A 165 6.81 -0.60 -19.39
N GLN A 166 7.66 0.02 -18.57
CA GLN A 166 8.28 1.31 -18.89
C GLN A 166 9.16 1.24 -20.13
N VAL A 167 9.99 0.20 -20.25
CA VAL A 167 10.93 0.06 -21.38
C VAL A 167 10.21 -0.30 -22.67
N THR A 168 9.17 -1.14 -22.62
CA THR A 168 8.48 -1.65 -23.82
C THR A 168 7.36 -0.73 -24.29
N PHE A 169 6.57 -0.16 -23.39
CA PHE A 169 5.34 0.57 -23.72
C PHE A 169 5.31 2.00 -23.17
N GLY A 170 6.35 2.40 -22.40
CA GLY A 170 6.43 3.71 -21.78
C GLY A 170 5.60 3.85 -20.50
N TRP A 171 5.66 5.03 -19.87
CA TRP A 171 5.10 5.29 -18.54
C TRP A 171 3.58 5.12 -18.40
N ARG A 172 2.85 5.32 -19.51
CA ARG A 172 1.39 5.16 -19.53
C ARG A 172 0.93 3.73 -19.29
N ALA A 173 1.74 2.75 -19.65
CA ALA A 173 1.43 1.33 -19.54
C ALA A 173 1.19 0.88 -18.07
N ALA A 174 1.89 1.45 -17.11
CA ALA A 174 1.65 1.17 -15.70
C ALA A 174 0.22 1.55 -15.28
N PHE A 175 -0.28 2.70 -15.73
CA PHE A 175 -1.64 3.16 -15.41
C PHE A 175 -2.72 2.39 -16.16
N VAL A 176 -2.45 1.94 -17.39
CA VAL A 176 -3.33 1.03 -18.12
C VAL A 176 -3.40 -0.31 -17.38
N ALA A 177 -2.28 -0.85 -16.91
CA ALA A 177 -2.27 -2.07 -16.10
C ALA A 177 -3.07 -1.92 -14.79
N HIS A 178 -2.97 -0.76 -14.12
CA HIS A 178 -3.81 -0.45 -12.95
C HIS A 178 -5.30 -0.41 -13.29
N SER A 179 -5.67 0.19 -14.42
CA SER A 179 -7.08 0.25 -14.83
C SER A 179 -7.63 -1.13 -15.14
N ILE A 180 -6.85 -2.00 -15.81
CA ILE A 180 -7.24 -3.38 -16.10
C ILE A 180 -7.43 -4.17 -14.78
N LEU A 181 -6.46 -4.10 -13.87
CA LEU A 181 -6.56 -4.75 -12.57
C LEU A 181 -7.79 -4.28 -11.79
N GLY A 182 -7.99 -2.96 -11.72
CA GLY A 182 -9.15 -2.37 -11.07
C GLY A 182 -10.48 -2.81 -11.71
N ALA A 183 -10.55 -2.86 -13.04
CA ALA A 183 -11.73 -3.31 -13.75
C ALA A 183 -12.02 -4.81 -13.51
N CYS A 184 -10.99 -5.65 -13.48
CA CYS A 184 -11.14 -7.06 -13.12
C CYS A 184 -11.69 -7.23 -11.71
N LEU A 185 -11.17 -6.47 -10.73
CA LEU A 185 -11.65 -6.50 -9.35
C LEU A 185 -13.08 -5.95 -9.26
N LEU A 186 -13.40 -4.85 -9.96
CA LEU A 186 -14.74 -4.27 -10.01
C LEU A 186 -15.76 -5.28 -10.57
N ALA A 187 -15.44 -5.93 -11.69
CA ALA A 187 -16.28 -6.96 -12.28
C ALA A 187 -16.47 -8.16 -11.33
N ALA A 188 -15.40 -8.61 -10.69
CA ALA A 188 -15.46 -9.73 -9.76
C ALA A 188 -16.31 -9.39 -8.52
N VAL A 189 -16.23 -8.17 -7.99
CA VAL A 189 -17.10 -7.68 -6.90
C VAL A 189 -18.55 -7.62 -7.35
N TYR A 190 -18.79 -7.05 -8.53
CA TYR A 190 -20.14 -6.91 -9.06
C TYR A 190 -20.82 -8.27 -9.24
N LEU A 191 -20.10 -9.26 -9.76
CA LEU A 191 -20.64 -10.57 -10.11
C LEU A 191 -20.67 -11.56 -8.94
N ARG A 192 -19.75 -11.43 -7.96
CA ARG A 192 -19.51 -12.52 -7.01
C ARG A 192 -19.58 -12.14 -5.54
N LEU A 193 -19.44 -10.84 -5.19
CA LEU A 193 -19.41 -10.44 -3.79
C LEU A 193 -20.83 -10.03 -3.34
N PRO A 194 -21.47 -10.77 -2.41
CA PRO A 194 -22.70 -10.33 -1.78
C PRO A 194 -22.41 -9.20 -0.78
N GLU A 195 -23.47 -8.52 -0.28
CA GLU A 195 -23.35 -7.61 0.84
C GLU A 195 -23.02 -8.38 2.11
N THR A 196 -21.96 -7.96 2.82
CA THR A 196 -21.50 -8.63 4.04
C THR A 196 -21.88 -7.89 5.32
N ASN A 197 -22.22 -6.60 5.21
CA ASN A 197 -22.66 -5.81 6.35
C ASN A 197 -24.17 -5.98 6.59
N VAL A 198 -24.52 -6.91 7.47
CA VAL A 198 -25.92 -7.19 7.84
C VAL A 198 -26.47 -6.11 8.79
N HIS A 199 -25.60 -5.48 9.60
CA HIS A 199 -26.00 -4.50 10.62
C HIS A 199 -25.48 -3.10 10.25
N LYS A 200 -26.17 -2.44 9.30
CA LYS A 200 -25.80 -1.07 8.90
C LYS A 200 -26.05 -0.08 10.04
N ASN A 201 -25.10 0.82 10.25
CA ASN A 201 -25.21 1.87 11.25
C ASN A 201 -25.48 3.24 10.58
N PRO A 202 -26.72 3.75 10.56
CA PRO A 202 -27.05 5.04 9.95
C PRO A 202 -26.29 6.23 10.54
N ARG A 203 -25.86 6.11 11.79
CA ARG A 203 -25.13 7.17 12.52
C ARG A 203 -23.63 7.11 12.36
N ALA A 204 -23.10 6.11 11.66
CA ALA A 204 -21.65 5.93 11.50
C ALA A 204 -20.93 7.13 10.86
N THR A 205 -21.65 7.95 10.07
CA THR A 205 -21.13 9.15 9.42
C THR A 205 -21.52 10.46 10.11
N GLU A 206 -22.11 10.42 11.31
CA GLU A 206 -22.41 11.63 12.08
C GLU A 206 -21.11 12.32 12.49
N LEU A 207 -20.93 13.57 12.07
CA LEU A 207 -19.69 14.31 12.26
C LEU A 207 -19.31 14.45 13.74
N ALA A 208 -20.32 14.69 14.61
CA ALA A 208 -20.09 14.80 16.06
C ALA A 208 -19.53 13.49 16.65
N GLY A 209 -20.07 12.34 16.25
CA GLY A 209 -19.58 11.02 16.68
C GLY A 209 -18.16 10.74 16.15
N LEU A 210 -17.88 11.09 14.89
CA LEU A 210 -16.55 10.92 14.32
C LEU A 210 -15.51 11.79 15.03
N ILE A 211 -15.79 13.08 15.23
CA ILE A 211 -14.89 14.00 15.95
C ILE A 211 -14.64 13.50 17.36
N HIS A 212 -15.70 13.08 18.07
CA HIS A 212 -15.58 12.54 19.42
C HIS A 212 -14.66 11.31 19.46
N ASN A 213 -14.92 10.31 18.59
CA ASN A 213 -14.15 9.08 18.54
C ASN A 213 -12.67 9.33 18.17
N PHE A 214 -12.40 10.19 17.17
CA PHE A 214 -11.03 10.59 16.85
C PHE A 214 -10.38 11.35 17.98
N GLY A 215 -11.11 12.24 18.68
CA GLY A 215 -10.63 12.96 19.86
C GLY A 215 -10.19 12.01 20.98
N VAL A 216 -10.98 10.98 21.27
CA VAL A 216 -10.64 9.95 22.27
C VAL A 216 -9.35 9.22 21.88
N VAL A 217 -9.25 8.78 20.61
CA VAL A 217 -8.07 8.04 20.13
C VAL A 217 -6.82 8.92 20.14
N LEU A 218 -6.91 10.16 19.62
CA LEU A 218 -5.79 11.09 19.57
C LEU A 218 -5.38 11.61 20.95
N GLY A 219 -6.28 11.61 21.92
CA GLY A 219 -5.99 11.94 23.32
C GLY A 219 -5.28 10.82 24.09
N ALA A 220 -5.31 9.58 23.59
CA ALA A 220 -4.69 8.45 24.26
C ALA A 220 -3.17 8.42 24.04
N ARG A 221 -2.39 8.50 25.13
CA ARG A 221 -0.91 8.44 25.08
C ARG A 221 -0.41 7.14 24.45
N GLU A 222 -1.09 6.04 24.70
CA GLU A 222 -0.76 4.72 24.17
C GLU A 222 -0.89 4.68 22.63
N PHE A 223 -1.84 5.44 22.06
CA PHE A 223 -1.96 5.58 20.62
C PHE A 223 -0.67 6.17 20.02
N TRP A 224 -0.18 7.28 20.55
CA TRP A 224 1.02 7.93 20.04
C TRP A 224 2.28 7.11 20.25
N ALA A 225 2.39 6.41 21.40
CA ALA A 225 3.51 5.54 21.68
C ALA A 225 3.66 4.39 20.63
N ASN A 226 2.54 3.93 20.06
CA ASN A 226 2.56 2.87 19.04
C ASN A 226 2.52 3.42 17.61
N ALA A 227 1.78 4.51 17.36
CA ALA A 227 1.59 5.07 16.04
C ALA A 227 2.84 5.81 15.52
N LEU A 228 3.53 6.58 16.38
CA LEU A 228 4.65 7.41 15.96
C LEU A 228 5.86 6.59 15.45
N PRO A 229 6.33 5.53 16.13
CA PRO A 229 7.39 4.68 15.59
C PRO A 229 7.01 4.04 14.25
N GLY A 230 5.75 3.59 14.10
CA GLY A 230 5.25 3.04 12.85
C GLY A 230 5.23 4.08 11.72
N ALA A 231 4.76 5.29 12.00
CA ALA A 231 4.73 6.38 11.04
C ALA A 231 6.13 6.81 10.59
N LEU A 232 7.08 6.93 11.53
CA LEU A 232 8.47 7.26 11.21
C LEU A 232 9.15 6.16 10.38
N SER A 233 8.94 4.89 10.72
CA SER A 233 9.45 3.76 9.94
C SER A 233 8.88 3.74 8.52
N TYR A 234 7.56 3.93 8.39
CA TYR A 234 6.92 4.02 7.07
C TYR A 234 7.42 5.22 6.27
N GLY A 235 7.58 6.38 6.92
CA GLY A 235 8.14 7.58 6.30
C GLY A 235 9.54 7.37 5.75
N SER A 236 10.41 6.67 6.49
CA SER A 236 11.77 6.31 6.04
C SER A 236 11.72 5.40 4.81
N ILE A 237 10.92 4.33 4.85
CA ILE A 237 10.73 3.43 3.70
C ILE A 237 10.17 4.19 2.50
N PHE A 238 9.19 5.07 2.71
CA PHE A 238 8.58 5.85 1.63
C PHE A 238 9.55 6.86 1.00
N ALA A 239 10.36 7.56 1.82
CA ALA A 239 11.41 8.44 1.32
C ALA A 239 12.39 7.69 0.42
N PHE A 240 12.77 6.48 0.84
CA PHE A 240 13.61 5.60 0.03
C PHE A 240 12.89 5.17 -1.29
N ILE A 241 11.66 4.66 -1.22
CA ILE A 241 10.86 4.23 -2.39
C ILE A 241 10.76 5.38 -3.40
N SER A 242 10.42 6.59 -2.94
CA SER A 242 10.21 7.76 -3.81
C SER A 242 11.51 8.28 -4.45
N GLY A 243 12.64 8.14 -3.76
CA GLY A 243 13.95 8.60 -4.24
C GLY A 243 14.72 7.56 -5.06
N SER A 244 14.45 6.26 -4.84
CA SER A 244 15.27 5.16 -5.38
C SER A 244 15.42 5.18 -6.89
N SER A 245 14.34 5.40 -7.63
CA SER A 245 14.36 5.39 -9.10
C SER A 245 15.14 6.58 -9.67
N LEU A 246 15.04 7.75 -9.06
CA LEU A 246 15.80 8.94 -9.48
C LEU A 246 17.29 8.74 -9.19
N VAL A 247 17.63 8.22 -8.02
CA VAL A 247 19.03 7.96 -7.64
C VAL A 247 19.63 6.86 -8.50
N LEU A 248 18.99 5.70 -8.59
CA LEU A 248 19.55 4.57 -9.35
C LEU A 248 19.63 4.85 -10.84
N ILE A 249 18.58 5.42 -11.45
CA ILE A 249 18.53 5.60 -12.91
C ILE A 249 19.25 6.87 -13.35
N ARG A 250 19.00 8.05 -12.69
CA ARG A 250 19.58 9.32 -13.15
C ARG A 250 20.95 9.64 -12.58
N VAL A 251 21.21 9.29 -11.32
CA VAL A 251 22.49 9.62 -10.67
C VAL A 251 23.52 8.51 -10.87
N LEU A 252 23.11 7.26 -10.68
CA LEU A 252 24.01 6.11 -10.79
C LEU A 252 23.96 5.41 -12.15
N HIS A 253 23.17 5.95 -13.10
CA HIS A 253 23.06 5.50 -14.48
C HIS A 253 22.73 4.01 -14.65
N VAL A 254 22.00 3.43 -13.68
CA VAL A 254 21.48 2.06 -13.79
C VAL A 254 20.44 2.02 -14.92
N PRO A 255 20.56 1.12 -15.91
CA PRO A 255 19.56 0.99 -16.96
C PRO A 255 18.16 0.74 -16.35
N THR A 256 17.13 1.39 -16.89
CA THR A 256 15.75 1.27 -16.41
C THR A 256 15.26 -0.18 -16.35
N ALA A 257 15.70 -1.03 -17.28
CA ALA A 257 15.41 -2.45 -17.29
C ALA A 257 15.93 -3.19 -16.04
N TRP A 258 17.05 -2.75 -15.47
CA TRP A 258 17.67 -3.36 -14.28
C TRP A 258 17.15 -2.77 -12.96
N PHE A 259 16.52 -1.59 -13.01
CA PHE A 259 15.98 -0.94 -11.81
C PHE A 259 15.08 -1.86 -10.99
N GLY A 260 14.15 -2.56 -11.66
CA GLY A 260 13.22 -3.48 -10.99
C GLY A 260 13.92 -4.59 -10.22
N TYR A 261 15.01 -5.15 -10.76
CA TYR A 261 15.79 -6.20 -10.08
C TYR A 261 16.57 -5.65 -8.89
N CYS A 262 17.19 -4.47 -9.05
CA CYS A 262 17.87 -3.79 -7.94
C CYS A 262 16.91 -3.48 -6.79
N PHE A 263 15.73 -2.97 -7.12
CA PHE A 263 14.70 -2.67 -6.13
C PHE A 263 14.19 -3.94 -5.45
N ALA A 264 13.89 -4.99 -6.22
CA ALA A 264 13.44 -6.28 -5.70
C ALA A 264 14.46 -6.91 -4.75
N PHE A 265 15.76 -6.81 -5.07
CA PHE A 265 16.82 -7.26 -4.16
C PHE A 265 16.80 -6.48 -2.85
N GLY A 266 16.72 -5.15 -2.89
CA GLY A 266 16.60 -4.33 -1.67
C GLY A 266 15.38 -4.73 -0.82
N VAL A 267 14.21 -4.86 -1.44
CA VAL A 267 12.98 -5.28 -0.74
C VAL A 267 13.06 -6.71 -0.20
N SER A 268 13.89 -7.58 -0.75
CA SER A 268 14.10 -8.93 -0.19
C SER A 268 14.67 -8.88 1.23
N GLY A 269 15.37 -7.81 1.62
CA GLY A 269 15.78 -7.53 3.00
C GLY A 269 14.60 -7.39 3.95
N TYR A 270 13.53 -6.72 3.53
CA TYR A 270 12.28 -6.64 4.31
C TYR A 270 11.68 -8.04 4.58
N LEU A 271 11.70 -8.94 3.60
CA LEU A 271 11.25 -10.33 3.79
C LEU A 271 12.17 -11.06 4.78
N GLY A 272 13.49 -10.88 4.65
CA GLY A 272 14.48 -11.41 5.60
C GLY A 272 14.26 -10.89 7.02
N GLY A 273 14.06 -9.58 7.17
CA GLY A 273 13.74 -8.92 8.45
C GLY A 273 12.46 -9.46 9.08
N THR A 274 11.43 -9.73 8.28
CA THR A 274 10.18 -10.35 8.77
C THR A 274 10.42 -11.75 9.34
N ILE A 275 11.26 -12.56 8.68
CA ILE A 275 11.62 -13.89 9.17
C ILE A 275 12.41 -13.81 10.46
N VAL A 276 13.37 -12.88 10.55
CA VAL A 276 14.18 -12.63 11.77
C VAL A 276 13.27 -12.17 12.90
N CYS A 277 12.38 -11.21 12.64
CA CYS A 277 11.42 -10.71 13.62
C CYS A 277 10.56 -11.84 14.20
N ARG A 278 10.04 -12.75 13.36
CA ARG A 278 9.26 -13.92 13.80
C ARG A 278 10.05 -14.86 14.74
N ARG A 279 11.37 -14.94 14.58
CA ARG A 279 12.24 -15.75 15.44
C ARG A 279 12.64 -15.04 16.74
N LEU A 280 12.80 -13.71 16.69
CA LEU A 280 13.23 -12.91 17.83
C LEU A 280 12.07 -12.60 18.79
N LEU A 281 10.87 -12.31 18.23
CA LEU A 281 9.71 -11.89 19.01
C LEU A 281 9.34 -12.85 20.16
N PRO A 282 9.28 -14.18 19.97
CA PRO A 282 8.97 -15.12 21.04
C PRO A 282 10.08 -15.23 22.07
N LYS A 283 11.36 -14.94 21.70
CA LYS A 283 12.52 -15.09 22.58
C LYS A 283 12.79 -13.85 23.43
N PHE A 284 12.66 -12.68 22.86
CA PHE A 284 13.09 -11.41 23.46
C PHE A 284 11.96 -10.42 23.74
N GLY A 285 10.73 -10.75 23.32
CA GLY A 285 9.58 -9.88 23.47
C GLY A 285 9.59 -8.69 22.49
N GLN A 286 8.47 -7.94 22.47
CA GLN A 286 8.22 -6.88 21.48
C GLN A 286 9.22 -5.72 21.61
N ALA A 287 9.45 -5.21 22.81
CA ALA A 287 10.30 -4.02 23.03
C ALA A 287 11.75 -4.25 22.58
N THR A 288 12.32 -5.42 22.92
CA THR A 288 13.70 -5.76 22.55
C THR A 288 13.83 -5.99 21.05
N THR A 289 12.88 -6.71 20.44
CA THR A 289 12.87 -6.96 19.00
C THR A 289 12.78 -5.63 18.22
N GLN A 290 11.95 -4.69 18.67
CA GLN A 290 11.84 -3.37 18.07
C GLN A 290 13.14 -2.56 18.20
N ARG A 291 13.81 -2.60 19.35
CA ARG A 291 15.12 -1.94 19.55
C ARG A 291 16.19 -2.50 18.62
N ILE A 292 16.24 -3.83 18.44
CA ILE A 292 17.18 -4.48 17.52
C ILE A 292 16.93 -4.00 16.09
N GLY A 293 15.68 -4.02 15.62
CA GLY A 293 15.31 -3.55 14.28
C GLY A 293 15.68 -2.08 14.06
N SER A 294 15.36 -1.20 15.02
CA SER A 294 15.72 0.23 14.94
C SER A 294 17.23 0.45 14.91
N ALA A 295 18.00 -0.32 15.69
CA ALA A 295 19.47 -0.23 15.70
C ALA A 295 20.07 -0.69 14.36
N MET A 296 19.52 -1.74 13.75
CA MET A 296 19.94 -2.20 12.41
C MET A 296 19.66 -1.15 11.34
N SER A 297 18.48 -0.54 11.35
CA SER A 297 18.12 0.54 10.40
C SER A 297 19.02 1.77 10.58
N LEU A 298 19.33 2.17 11.82
CA LEU A 298 20.26 3.27 12.10
C LEU A 298 21.68 2.95 11.59
N ALA A 299 22.18 1.73 11.84
CA ALA A 299 23.49 1.29 11.38
C ALA A 299 23.57 1.28 9.84
N ALA A 300 22.52 0.80 9.16
CA ALA A 300 22.43 0.81 7.70
C ALA A 300 22.44 2.25 7.14
N GLY A 301 21.67 3.15 7.73
CA GLY A 301 21.66 4.57 7.37
C GLY A 301 23.03 5.25 7.58
N ALA A 302 23.71 4.98 8.71
CA ALA A 302 25.02 5.51 9.01
C ALA A 302 26.09 5.00 8.03
N LEU A 303 26.08 3.70 7.70
CA LEU A 303 26.96 3.11 6.69
C LEU A 303 26.74 3.73 5.31
N PHE A 304 25.49 3.96 4.94
CA PHE A 304 25.15 4.61 3.67
C PHE A 304 25.67 6.04 3.60
N LEU A 305 25.47 6.84 4.66
CA LEU A 305 25.99 8.21 4.73
C LEU A 305 27.53 8.26 4.72
N ALA A 306 28.18 7.34 5.43
CA ALA A 306 29.63 7.23 5.43
C ALA A 306 30.16 6.89 4.03
N ALA A 307 29.54 5.96 3.33
CA ALA A 307 29.92 5.59 1.97
C ALA A 307 29.77 6.77 0.97
N LEU A 308 28.70 7.56 1.11
CA LEU A 308 28.52 8.78 0.31
C LEU A 308 29.58 9.84 0.64
N GLY A 309 29.92 10.04 1.91
CA GLY A 309 30.96 10.98 2.35
C GLY A 309 32.35 10.63 1.86
N LEU A 310 32.64 9.34 1.64
CA LEU A 310 33.90 8.84 1.09
C LEU A 310 33.94 8.83 -0.45
N GLY A 311 32.92 9.35 -1.11
CA GLY A 311 32.84 9.38 -2.57
C GLY A 311 32.60 8.01 -3.24
N ALA A 312 32.29 6.98 -2.44
CA ALA A 312 32.03 5.62 -2.93
C ALA A 312 30.57 5.44 -3.39
N ALA A 313 30.07 6.38 -4.20
CA ALA A 313 28.70 6.35 -4.72
C ALA A 313 28.53 5.26 -5.81
N HIS A 314 28.56 3.99 -5.41
CA HIS A 314 28.29 2.89 -6.32
C HIS A 314 26.89 2.32 -6.08
N TRP A 315 26.19 1.93 -7.14
CA TRP A 315 24.83 1.42 -7.07
C TRP A 315 24.66 0.24 -6.10
N SER A 316 25.67 -0.64 -5.98
CA SER A 316 25.65 -1.78 -5.07
C SER A 316 25.59 -1.39 -3.59
N LEU A 317 26.17 -0.24 -3.20
CA LEU A 317 26.10 0.27 -1.83
C LEU A 317 24.70 0.79 -1.51
N VAL A 318 24.07 1.48 -2.48
CA VAL A 318 22.68 1.94 -2.34
C VAL A 318 21.76 0.74 -2.16
N VAL A 319 21.89 -0.27 -3.03
CA VAL A 319 21.08 -1.49 -3.01
C VAL A 319 21.36 -2.34 -1.76
N GLY A 320 22.63 -2.40 -1.31
CA GLY A 320 23.00 -3.09 -0.06
C GLY A 320 22.46 -2.40 1.19
N ALA A 321 22.48 -1.06 1.24
CA ALA A 321 21.86 -0.30 2.33
C ALA A 321 20.33 -0.52 2.38
N MET A 322 19.68 -0.59 1.20
CA MET A 322 18.27 -0.98 1.10
C MET A 322 17.97 -2.34 1.73
N PHE A 323 18.81 -3.32 1.46
CA PHE A 323 18.62 -4.67 1.97
C PHE A 323 18.73 -4.72 3.50
N LEU A 324 19.52 -3.84 4.11
CA LEU A 324 19.76 -3.81 5.56
C LEU A 324 18.75 -2.94 6.34
N THR A 325 18.02 -2.05 5.68
CA THR A 325 16.96 -1.22 6.31
C THR A 325 15.62 -1.91 6.34
#